data_ca8db520091ff143f04f87a91239aedc
#
_entry.id   ca8db520091ff143f04f87a91239aedc
#
_cell.length_a   1.000
_cell.length_b   1.000
_cell.length_c   1.000
_cell.angle_alpha   90.00
_cell.angle_beta   90.00
_cell.angle_gamma   90.00
#
_symmetry.space_group_name_H-M   'P 1'
#
loop_
_entity.id
_entity.type
_entity.pdbx_description
1 polymer ?
#
loop_
_entity_poly.entity_id
_entity_poly.type
_entity_poly.pdbx_seq_one_letter_code
_entity_poly.pdbx_strand_id
1 'polypeptide(L)' 'RANTVSPGNTYFEGGFWHNIEHNNPDLYNQVLAMNPTGRMGTPEEVAAAVVFLASPLASRISGTNLIVDGALTKGVQL' A
#
# COMPACT_ATOMS: atom_id res chain seq x y z
N ARG A 1 16.05 7.55 13.91
CA ARG A 1 15.85 7.07 12.51
C ARG A 1 14.63 7.74 11.90
N ALA A 2 14.65 7.90 10.60
CA ALA A 2 13.52 8.47 9.87
C ALA A 2 13.33 7.69 8.58
N ASN A 3 12.14 7.13 8.38
CA ASN A 3 11.76 6.35 7.20
C ASN A 3 10.37 6.76 6.74
N THR A 4 10.05 6.43 5.49
CA THR A 4 8.76 6.70 4.89
C THR A 4 8.10 5.40 4.47
N VAL A 5 6.78 5.30 4.63
CA VAL A 5 5.97 4.20 4.08
C VAL A 5 5.05 4.79 3.02
N SER A 6 5.10 4.23 1.81
CA SER A 6 4.26 4.65 0.69
C SER A 6 3.32 3.51 0.32
N PRO A 7 2.06 3.56 0.79
CA PRO A 7 1.08 2.53 0.44
C PRO A 7 0.61 2.70 -1.00
N GLY A 8 0.26 1.59 -1.64
CA GLY A 8 -0.46 1.59 -2.90
C GLY A 8 -1.97 1.72 -2.68
N ASN A 9 -2.76 1.17 -3.60
CA ASN A 9 -4.22 1.18 -3.47
C ASN A 9 -4.63 0.36 -2.23
N THR A 10 -5.26 1.02 -1.27
CA THR A 10 -5.67 0.42 -0.01
C THR A 10 -7.19 0.51 0.12
N TYR A 11 -7.82 -0.63 0.37
CA TYR A 11 -9.27 -0.74 0.48
C TYR A 11 -9.69 -0.95 1.94
N PHE A 12 -10.62 -0.15 2.40
CA PHE A 12 -11.28 -0.33 3.70
C PHE A 12 -12.70 0.24 3.63
N GLU A 13 -13.60 -0.32 4.41
CA GLU A 13 -14.99 0.12 4.45
C GLU A 13 -15.06 1.60 4.83
N GLY A 14 -15.81 2.39 4.05
CA GLY A 14 -15.93 3.83 4.23
C GLY A 14 -14.78 4.63 3.64
N GLY A 15 -13.77 3.99 3.06
CA GLY A 15 -12.63 4.69 2.46
C GLY A 15 -12.87 5.10 1.01
N PHE A 16 -11.80 5.69 0.42
CA PHE A 16 -11.88 6.23 -0.94
C PHE A 16 -12.25 5.15 -1.97
N TRP A 17 -11.57 4.01 -1.96
CA TRP A 17 -11.82 2.95 -2.95
C TRP A 17 -13.12 2.22 -2.71
N HIS A 18 -13.60 2.14 -1.48
CA HIS A 18 -14.93 1.65 -1.17
C HIS A 18 -15.99 2.54 -1.83
N ASN A 19 -15.83 3.86 -1.74
CA ASN A 19 -16.74 4.80 -2.40
C ASN A 19 -16.69 4.68 -3.92
N ILE A 20 -15.49 4.52 -4.50
CA ILE A 20 -15.34 4.32 -5.95
C ILE A 20 -16.00 3.02 -6.40
N GLU A 21 -15.85 1.95 -5.62
CA GLU A 21 -16.50 0.67 -5.92
C GLU A 21 -18.01 0.81 -6.09
N HIS A 22 -18.65 1.59 -5.21
CA HIS A 22 -20.10 1.79 -5.24
C HIS A 22 -20.56 2.84 -6.25
N ASN A 23 -19.80 3.91 -6.44
CA ASN A 23 -20.22 5.05 -7.26
C ASN A 23 -19.71 4.97 -8.70
N ASN A 24 -18.63 4.28 -8.96
CA ASN A 24 -18.04 4.11 -10.29
C ASN A 24 -17.38 2.73 -10.40
N PRO A 25 -18.19 1.65 -10.49
CA PRO A 25 -17.65 0.27 -10.50
C PRO A 25 -16.70 0.01 -11.67
N ASP A 26 -16.92 0.65 -12.82
CA ASP A 26 -16.04 0.46 -13.98
C ASP A 26 -14.62 0.95 -13.69
N LEU A 27 -14.51 2.14 -13.09
CA LEU A 27 -13.21 2.66 -12.68
C LEU A 27 -12.56 1.78 -11.62
N TYR A 28 -13.32 1.35 -10.62
CA TYR A 28 -12.84 0.45 -9.58
C TYR A 28 -12.25 -0.83 -10.17
N ASN A 29 -12.99 -1.47 -11.07
CA ASN A 29 -12.54 -2.72 -11.70
C ASN A 29 -11.31 -2.52 -12.58
N GLN A 30 -11.24 -1.39 -13.28
CA GLN A 30 -10.10 -1.02 -14.11
C GLN A 30 -8.82 -0.89 -13.27
N VAL A 31 -8.92 -0.19 -12.15
CA VAL A 31 -7.78 0.02 -11.24
C VAL A 31 -7.43 -1.28 -10.52
N LEU A 32 -8.43 -2.06 -10.10
CA LEU A 32 -8.21 -3.36 -9.45
C LEU A 32 -7.40 -4.30 -10.36
N ALA A 33 -7.71 -4.31 -11.65
CA ALA A 33 -7.01 -5.16 -12.62
C ALA A 33 -5.53 -4.79 -12.79
N MET A 34 -5.14 -3.56 -12.42
CA MET A 34 -3.75 -3.12 -12.48
C MET A 34 -2.90 -3.68 -11.32
N ASN A 35 -3.52 -4.20 -10.27
CA ASN A 35 -2.81 -4.75 -9.12
C ASN A 35 -2.32 -6.17 -9.43
N PRO A 36 -0.99 -6.42 -9.42
CA PRO A 36 -0.45 -7.77 -9.72
C PRO A 36 -0.93 -8.85 -8.77
N THR A 37 -1.28 -8.49 -7.53
CA THR A 37 -1.81 -9.44 -6.54
C THR A 37 -3.27 -9.78 -6.76
N GLY A 38 -3.97 -9.08 -7.67
CA GLY A 38 -5.38 -9.30 -7.94
C GLY A 38 -6.34 -8.65 -6.93
N ARG A 39 -5.80 -7.88 -5.98
CA ARG A 39 -6.58 -7.16 -4.97
C ARG A 39 -5.85 -5.89 -4.53
N MET A 40 -6.60 -4.98 -3.92
CA MET A 40 -6.02 -3.84 -3.22
C MET A 40 -5.46 -4.29 -1.86
N GLY A 41 -4.56 -3.50 -1.30
CA GLY A 41 -4.02 -3.74 0.03
C GLY A 41 -5.03 -3.46 1.13
N THR A 42 -4.69 -3.88 2.35
CA THR A 42 -5.47 -3.60 3.54
C THR A 42 -4.74 -2.61 4.44
N PRO A 43 -5.47 -1.86 5.30
CA PRO A 43 -4.82 -1.00 6.29
C PRO A 43 -3.86 -1.76 7.21
N GLU A 44 -4.18 -3.00 7.53
CA GLU A 44 -3.35 -3.87 8.38
C GLU A 44 -2.00 -4.16 7.72
N GLU A 45 -1.98 -4.34 6.41
CA GLU A 45 -0.74 -4.57 5.67
C GLU A 45 0.16 -3.33 5.69
N VAL A 46 -0.42 -2.15 5.57
CA VAL A 46 0.32 -0.88 5.70
C VAL A 46 0.81 -0.71 7.14
N ALA A 47 -0.04 -0.97 8.12
CA ALA A 47 0.32 -0.87 9.54
C ALA A 47 1.46 -1.81 9.91
N ALA A 48 1.48 -3.04 9.36
CA ALA A 48 2.56 -4.00 9.61
C ALA A 48 3.91 -3.45 9.15
N ALA A 49 3.97 -2.77 8.00
CA ALA A 49 5.20 -2.13 7.52
C ALA A 49 5.66 -1.00 8.45
N VAL A 50 4.73 -0.19 8.94
CA VAL A 50 5.05 0.89 9.88
C VAL A 50 5.59 0.34 11.19
N VAL A 51 4.93 -0.68 11.74
CA VAL A 51 5.37 -1.34 12.99
C VAL A 51 6.77 -1.93 12.83
N PHE A 52 7.04 -2.59 11.71
CA PHE A 52 8.37 -3.15 11.43
C PHE A 52 9.45 -2.06 11.43
N LEU A 53 9.22 -0.98 10.69
CA LEU A 53 10.20 0.12 10.59
C LEU A 53 10.40 0.83 11.94
N ALA A 54 9.40 0.84 12.80
CA ALA A 54 9.49 1.45 14.12
C ALA A 54 10.11 0.50 15.16
N SER A 55 10.29 -0.77 14.82
CA SER A 55 10.76 -1.79 15.75
C SER A 55 12.30 -1.85 15.83
N PRO A 56 12.87 -2.46 16.91
CA PRO A 56 14.30 -2.71 16.98
C PRO A 56 14.85 -3.59 15.87
N LEU A 57 14.00 -4.41 15.23
CA LEU A 57 14.41 -5.24 14.10
C LEU A 57 14.87 -4.40 12.89
N ALA A 58 14.43 -3.16 12.80
CA ALA A 58 14.80 -2.23 11.74
C ALA A 58 15.86 -1.22 12.22
N SER A 59 16.69 -1.55 13.21
CA SER A 59 17.60 -0.61 13.85
C SER A 59 18.65 -0.03 12.92
N ARG A 60 18.98 -0.70 11.82
CA ARG A 60 19.93 -0.21 10.82
C ARG A 60 19.27 0.40 9.59
N ILE A 61 17.94 0.57 9.61
CA ILE A 61 17.20 1.14 8.49
C ILE A 61 16.88 2.60 8.79
N SER A 62 17.37 3.49 7.95
CA SER A 62 17.08 4.92 8.03
C SER A 62 17.17 5.53 6.64
N GLY A 63 16.32 6.51 6.36
CA GLY A 63 16.28 7.19 5.07
C GLY A 63 15.65 6.36 3.95
N THR A 64 14.98 5.28 4.26
CA THR A 64 14.31 4.46 3.24
C THR A 64 12.86 4.91 3.00
N ASN A 65 12.38 4.64 1.78
CA ASN A 65 10.96 4.69 1.45
C ASN A 65 10.50 3.25 1.16
N LEU A 66 9.72 2.67 2.06
CA LEU A 66 9.18 1.34 1.91
C LEU A 66 7.85 1.40 1.17
N ILE A 67 7.84 0.85 -0.04
CA ILE A 67 6.64 0.82 -0.89
C ILE A 67 5.84 -0.44 -0.55
N VAL A 68 4.57 -0.26 -0.19
CA VAL A 68 3.66 -1.35 0.21
C VAL A 68 2.47 -1.33 -0.74
N ASP A 69 2.68 -1.85 -1.95
CA ASP A 69 1.72 -1.73 -3.05
C ASP A 69 1.46 -3.04 -3.83
N GLY A 70 1.96 -4.17 -3.35
CA GLY A 70 1.80 -5.44 -4.05
C GLY A 70 2.43 -5.44 -5.44
N ALA A 71 3.50 -4.69 -5.62
CA ALA A 71 4.24 -4.54 -6.88
C ALA A 71 3.45 -3.79 -7.98
N LEU A 72 2.48 -2.96 -7.59
CA LEU A 72 1.74 -2.10 -8.52
C LEU A 72 2.68 -1.13 -9.24
N THR A 73 3.60 -0.50 -8.50
CA THR A 73 4.62 0.38 -9.05
C THR A 73 5.70 -0.47 -9.74
N LYS A 74 6.02 -0.12 -10.98
CA LYS A 74 6.97 -0.89 -11.80
C LYS A 74 8.41 -0.41 -11.69
N GLY A 75 8.68 0.52 -10.78
CA GLY A 75 10.03 1.03 -10.54
C GLY A 75 10.87 0.07 -9.71
N VAL A 76 12.19 0.26 -9.77
CA VAL A 76 13.13 -0.47 -8.92
C VAL A 76 13.48 0.44 -7.73
N GLN A 77 13.32 -0.09 -6.53
CA GLN A 77 13.71 0.61 -5.30
C GLN A 77 15.12 0.18 -4.92
N LEU A 78 16.03 1.12 -4.93
CA LEU A 78 17.42 0.90 -4.55
C LEU A 78 17.73 1.46 -3.18
#